data_74e5035486718fcc319e015ceb87e2d6
#
_entry.id   74e5035486718fcc319e015ceb87e2d6
#
_cell.length_a   1.000
_cell.length_b   1.000
_cell.length_c   1.000
_cell.angle_alpha   90.00
_cell.angle_beta   90.00
_cell.angle_gamma   90.00
#
_symmetry.space_group_name_H-M   'P 1'
#
loop_
_entity.id
_entity.type
_entity.pdbx_description
1 polymer ?
#
loop_
_entity_poly.entity_id
_entity_poly.type
_entity_poly.pdbx_seq_one_letter_code
_entity_poly.pdbx_strand_id
1 'polypeptide(L)'
;QKAFESIGFKNAIVARDYPDDPQFNPDDIRNTCIVYSSTNVANAMGPSWTDPRSGEILQASVYFFHNVIELVHNWRFVQTAAVDPKARAEVYDTETMGPMLRYVIAHEVGHTLGLMHNMRGSYAYPVDSLRSPSFTEKYGTTASIMDYARNNYVAQPGDGVTQLLPPHLGLYDYYAIKWAYQPIFEAKTPEEEVPVLNRWIDEKADDPIYIYGEQAIFGATDPASQTESLGDDAMKATEYGIRNLKIVVDSLHLWTAYPGKDYNRTEKLYEEVFKQARRYLGHVMVYLGGSYRYYPMIGSDQPAFEMVSKQKQKEALNFIFDKLYELPDWYVNPQLEKLTRPKNEDVTDYQMSTVRTLLLPGRIARMETNAKLTPEDAYSASEYVDDIYNRVWASTLKNKPLSHSERMMQYAFVQSMLRGIDALDKESSLRGLTDYPAEDEGAFWPCRHIECGRHGNGFEDQMTGSTRATDVQLYATSLCYNQLRKLGKLLRARVQSSTDELAEHYRYLNYEIEKALEKGL
;
A
#
# COMPACT_ATOMS: atom_id res chain seq x y z
N GLN A 1 23.86 6.44 -16.00
CA GLN A 1 25.19 6.27 -16.59
C GLN A 1 25.99 5.22 -15.83
N LYS A 2 26.20 5.32 -14.49
CA LYS A 2 27.00 4.35 -13.70
C LYS A 2 26.59 2.89 -13.84
N ALA A 3 25.27 2.62 -13.90
CA ALA A 3 24.78 1.25 -14.10
C ALA A 3 25.20 0.69 -15.47
N PHE A 4 25.16 1.49 -16.54
CA PHE A 4 25.64 1.11 -17.86
C PHE A 4 27.18 0.97 -17.91
N GLU A 5 27.90 1.83 -17.17
CA GLU A 5 29.36 1.70 -17.06
C GLU A 5 29.77 0.39 -16.38
N SER A 6 29.00 -0.09 -15.39
CA SER A 6 29.27 -1.35 -14.69
C SER A 6 29.16 -2.59 -15.59
N ILE A 7 28.47 -2.48 -16.73
CA ILE A 7 28.34 -3.52 -17.75
C ILE A 7 29.13 -3.22 -19.03
N GLY A 8 30.07 -2.26 -18.99
CA GLY A 8 31.02 -1.99 -20.05
C GLY A 8 30.64 -0.92 -21.07
N PHE A 9 29.45 -0.28 -20.93
CA PHE A 9 29.07 0.83 -21.83
C PHE A 9 29.64 2.16 -21.33
N LYS A 10 30.19 2.93 -22.26
CA LYS A 10 30.67 4.28 -21.99
C LYS A 10 29.72 5.30 -22.61
N ASN A 11 29.28 6.29 -21.81
CA ASN A 11 28.39 7.36 -22.27
C ASN A 11 27.08 6.86 -22.89
N ALA A 12 26.50 5.76 -22.40
CA ALA A 12 25.26 5.20 -22.90
C ALA A 12 24.06 6.16 -22.70
N ILE A 13 24.07 6.91 -21.58
CA ILE A 13 23.07 7.94 -21.29
C ILE A 13 23.81 9.20 -20.90
N VAL A 14 23.48 10.32 -21.55
CA VAL A 14 24.07 11.62 -21.30
C VAL A 14 22.95 12.65 -21.16
N ALA A 15 22.84 13.28 -19.99
CA ALA A 15 21.97 14.44 -19.80
C ALA A 15 22.62 15.69 -20.38
N ARG A 16 21.84 16.50 -21.07
CA ARG A 16 22.25 17.79 -21.66
C ARG A 16 21.16 18.81 -21.40
N ASP A 17 21.53 20.10 -21.38
CA ASP A 17 20.57 21.18 -21.41
C ASP A 17 19.83 21.20 -22.76
N TYR A 18 18.64 21.81 -22.80
CA TYR A 18 17.90 22.05 -24.03
C TYR A 18 18.80 22.83 -25.02
N PRO A 19 18.81 22.44 -26.29
CA PRO A 19 19.55 23.17 -27.30
C PRO A 19 19.02 24.62 -27.45
N ASP A 20 19.92 25.58 -27.62
CA ASP A 20 19.55 26.95 -28.01
C ASP A 20 19.27 26.99 -29.51
N ASP A 21 18.25 26.24 -29.95
CA ASP A 21 17.81 26.10 -31.32
C ASP A 21 16.29 26.33 -31.41
N PRO A 22 15.81 27.39 -32.04
CA PRO A 22 14.38 27.67 -32.23
C PRO A 22 13.60 26.56 -32.96
N GLN A 23 14.29 25.68 -33.69
CA GLN A 23 13.68 24.56 -34.41
C GLN A 23 13.64 23.26 -33.57
N PHE A 24 14.26 23.27 -32.40
CA PHE A 24 14.21 22.09 -31.51
C PHE A 24 12.78 21.84 -31.03
N ASN A 25 12.27 20.66 -31.33
CA ASN A 25 10.95 20.22 -30.89
C ASN A 25 11.10 19.03 -29.89
N PRO A 26 10.72 19.20 -28.62
CA PRO A 26 10.77 18.09 -27.63
C PRO A 26 9.79 16.96 -27.96
N ASP A 27 8.76 17.19 -28.76
CA ASP A 27 7.79 16.18 -29.19
C ASP A 27 8.20 15.41 -30.45
N ASP A 28 9.35 15.74 -31.04
CA ASP A 28 9.90 15.00 -32.18
C ASP A 28 10.38 13.62 -31.70
N ILE A 29 9.98 12.55 -32.38
CA ILE A 29 10.33 11.16 -32.02
C ILE A 29 11.85 10.90 -31.91
N ARG A 30 12.67 11.76 -32.49
CA ARG A 30 14.14 11.69 -32.44
C ARG A 30 14.73 12.26 -31.13
N ASN A 31 13.91 12.94 -30.35
CA ASN A 31 14.34 13.64 -29.12
C ASN A 31 13.75 12.97 -27.89
N THR A 32 14.61 12.55 -26.95
CA THR A 32 14.21 12.11 -25.61
C THR A 32 14.46 13.25 -24.63
N CYS A 33 13.38 13.75 -24.01
CA CYS A 33 13.42 14.94 -23.17
C CYS A 33 12.81 14.72 -21.80
N ILE A 34 13.25 15.53 -20.82
CA ILE A 34 12.52 15.73 -19.57
C ILE A 34 11.68 17.00 -19.75
N VAL A 35 10.36 16.85 -19.82
CA VAL A 35 9.41 17.93 -20.12
C VAL A 35 8.69 18.33 -18.84
N TYR A 36 8.85 19.59 -18.42
CA TYR A 36 8.03 20.16 -17.37
C TYR A 36 6.69 20.65 -17.93
N SER A 37 5.60 20.22 -17.28
CA SER A 37 4.23 20.61 -17.65
C SER A 37 3.55 21.37 -16.52
N SER A 38 3.15 22.60 -16.76
CA SER A 38 2.49 23.47 -15.77
C SER A 38 1.00 23.16 -15.62
N THR A 39 0.67 21.92 -15.23
CA THR A 39 -0.70 21.47 -14.99
C THR A 39 -0.91 21.12 -13.52
N ASN A 40 -2.18 21.09 -13.08
CA ASN A 40 -2.55 20.72 -11.72
C ASN A 40 -2.46 19.20 -11.44
N VAL A 41 -1.85 18.42 -12.32
CA VAL A 41 -1.66 16.98 -12.13
C VAL A 41 -0.51 16.75 -11.15
N ALA A 42 -0.76 15.96 -10.12
CA ALA A 42 0.26 15.54 -9.13
C ALA A 42 0.86 14.19 -9.56
N ASN A 43 1.56 14.18 -10.70
CA ASN A 43 2.15 12.97 -11.29
C ASN A 43 3.44 13.29 -12.05
N ALA A 44 4.23 12.24 -12.34
CA ALA A 44 5.25 12.23 -13.38
C ALA A 44 5.08 10.92 -14.19
N MET A 45 5.58 10.87 -15.41
CA MET A 45 5.43 9.71 -16.31
C MET A 45 6.64 9.60 -17.22
N GLY A 46 7.14 8.39 -17.41
CA GLY A 46 8.22 8.07 -18.35
C GLY A 46 7.76 7.12 -19.47
N PRO A 47 6.79 7.50 -20.33
CA PRO A 47 6.33 6.65 -21.42
C PRO A 47 7.41 6.44 -22.47
N SER A 48 7.32 5.29 -23.17
CA SER A 48 8.17 4.98 -24.32
C SER A 48 7.33 4.60 -25.55
N TRP A 49 7.90 4.87 -26.71
CA TRP A 49 7.41 4.39 -28.00
C TRP A 49 8.32 3.27 -28.48
N THR A 50 7.78 2.08 -28.61
CA THR A 50 8.54 0.90 -29.03
C THR A 50 8.15 0.41 -30.41
N ASP A 51 9.12 -0.10 -31.18
CA ASP A 51 8.84 -0.80 -32.42
C ASP A 51 8.23 -2.18 -32.09
N PRO A 52 6.97 -2.45 -32.51
CA PRO A 52 6.30 -3.71 -32.16
C PRO A 52 6.96 -4.95 -32.79
N ARG A 53 7.86 -4.78 -33.74
CA ARG A 53 8.58 -5.89 -34.42
C ARG A 53 9.83 -6.31 -33.66
N SER A 54 10.54 -5.37 -33.04
CA SER A 54 11.85 -5.60 -32.42
C SER A 54 11.86 -5.38 -30.91
N GLY A 55 10.87 -4.62 -30.38
CA GLY A 55 10.91 -4.14 -29.00
C GLY A 55 11.86 -2.95 -28.79
N GLU A 56 12.52 -2.44 -29.85
CA GLU A 56 13.40 -1.28 -29.75
C GLU A 56 12.65 -0.06 -29.24
N ILE A 57 13.18 0.62 -28.23
CA ILE A 57 12.66 1.88 -27.73
C ILE A 57 13.08 2.99 -28.69
N LEU A 58 12.14 3.47 -29.51
CA LEU A 58 12.38 4.49 -30.52
C LEU A 58 12.47 5.90 -29.92
N GLN A 59 11.66 6.17 -28.91
CA GLN A 59 11.60 7.44 -28.19
C GLN A 59 11.02 7.23 -26.80
N ALA A 60 11.56 7.95 -25.80
CA ALA A 60 11.02 7.94 -24.46
C ALA A 60 11.26 9.30 -23.80
N SER A 61 10.22 9.92 -23.28
CA SER A 61 10.30 11.22 -22.61
C SER A 61 9.70 11.16 -21.22
N VAL A 62 10.30 11.90 -20.29
CA VAL A 62 9.77 12.07 -18.94
C VAL A 62 8.90 13.31 -18.90
N TYR A 63 7.63 13.17 -18.54
CA TYR A 63 6.72 14.27 -18.28
C TYR A 63 6.61 14.51 -16.78
N PHE A 64 7.03 15.69 -16.35
CA PHE A 64 7.02 16.10 -14.97
C PHE A 64 5.95 17.18 -14.74
N PHE A 65 4.87 16.85 -14.07
CA PHE A 65 3.76 17.76 -13.85
C PHE A 65 3.96 18.61 -12.58
N HIS A 66 3.43 19.86 -12.61
CA HIS A 66 3.73 20.86 -11.58
C HIS A 66 3.40 20.42 -10.15
N ASN A 67 2.23 19.84 -9.94
CA ASN A 67 1.76 19.52 -8.58
C ASN A 67 2.51 18.34 -7.92
N VAL A 68 3.42 17.67 -8.61
CA VAL A 68 4.37 16.74 -7.97
C VAL A 68 5.21 17.47 -6.90
N ILE A 69 5.53 18.76 -7.11
CA ILE A 69 6.29 19.56 -6.15
C ILE A 69 5.55 19.62 -4.80
N GLU A 70 4.24 19.89 -4.82
CA GLU A 70 3.43 19.92 -3.61
C GLU A 70 3.26 18.52 -3.00
N LEU A 71 3.08 17.51 -3.83
CA LEU A 71 2.94 16.13 -3.40
C LEU A 71 4.16 15.65 -2.62
N VAL A 72 5.36 15.82 -3.18
CA VAL A 72 6.61 15.41 -2.51
C VAL A 72 6.91 16.26 -1.27
N HIS A 73 6.49 17.55 -1.26
CA HIS A 73 6.56 18.39 -0.08
C HIS A 73 5.71 17.84 1.07
N ASN A 74 4.45 17.48 0.78
CA ASN A 74 3.54 16.93 1.77
C ASN A 74 4.05 15.59 2.34
N TRP A 75 4.52 14.69 1.47
CA TRP A 75 5.12 13.42 1.91
C TRP A 75 6.32 13.65 2.84
N ARG A 76 7.27 14.50 2.44
CA ARG A 76 8.42 14.78 3.28
C ARG A 76 8.00 15.35 4.62
N PHE A 77 7.08 16.32 4.65
CA PHE A 77 6.59 16.89 5.88
C PHE A 77 5.99 15.80 6.79
N VAL A 78 5.00 15.07 6.31
CA VAL A 78 4.26 14.10 7.12
C VAL A 78 5.16 12.94 7.58
N GLN A 79 6.02 12.45 6.70
CA GLN A 79 6.85 11.26 6.98
C GLN A 79 8.11 11.58 7.78
N THR A 80 8.66 12.78 7.70
CA THR A 80 9.99 13.07 8.28
C THR A 80 10.08 14.29 9.19
N ALA A 81 9.05 15.13 9.31
CA ALA A 81 9.14 16.33 10.16
C ALA A 81 9.40 16.03 11.64
N ALA A 82 9.09 14.82 12.11
CA ALA A 82 9.43 14.39 13.47
C ALA A 82 10.94 14.32 13.70
N VAL A 83 11.73 13.94 12.67
CA VAL A 83 13.18 13.69 12.75
C VAL A 83 14.01 14.74 12.03
N ASP A 84 13.43 15.43 11.03
CA ASP A 84 14.14 16.41 10.19
C ASP A 84 13.50 17.80 10.29
N PRO A 85 14.14 18.77 10.98
CA PRO A 85 13.64 20.14 11.04
C PRO A 85 13.51 20.83 9.68
N LYS A 86 14.31 20.48 8.66
CA LYS A 86 14.21 21.05 7.31
C LYS A 86 12.86 20.71 6.65
N ALA A 87 12.26 19.57 7.03
CA ALA A 87 10.95 19.15 6.53
C ALA A 87 9.78 20.04 7.01
N ARG A 88 10.00 20.93 7.99
CA ARG A 88 8.97 21.82 8.58
C ARG A 88 8.85 23.15 7.84
N ALA A 89 9.70 23.43 6.86
CA ALA A 89 9.68 24.69 6.12
C ALA A 89 8.41 24.84 5.27
N GLU A 90 7.89 26.07 5.13
CA GLU A 90 6.77 26.38 4.23
C GLU A 90 7.14 26.12 2.76
N VAL A 91 8.34 26.52 2.38
CA VAL A 91 8.91 26.32 1.06
C VAL A 91 10.29 25.71 1.21
N TYR A 92 10.52 24.61 0.52
CA TYR A 92 11.85 23.98 0.54
C TYR A 92 12.81 24.70 -0.40
N ASP A 93 14.03 24.89 0.08
CA ASP A 93 15.14 25.32 -0.75
C ASP A 93 15.56 24.22 -1.75
N THR A 94 16.41 24.58 -2.70
CA THR A 94 16.90 23.66 -3.73
C THR A 94 17.65 22.46 -3.14
N GLU A 95 18.36 22.66 -2.03
CA GLU A 95 19.11 21.60 -1.36
C GLU A 95 18.17 20.54 -0.75
N THR A 96 17.03 20.96 -0.23
CA THR A 96 16.02 20.08 0.36
C THR A 96 15.11 19.46 -0.70
N MET A 97 14.62 20.24 -1.69
CA MET A 97 13.70 19.78 -2.73
C MET A 97 14.41 18.93 -3.80
N GLY A 98 15.63 19.32 -4.19
CA GLY A 98 16.38 18.71 -5.29
C GLY A 98 16.55 17.18 -5.18
N PRO A 99 16.94 16.62 -4.03
CA PRO A 99 17.04 15.17 -3.87
C PRO A 99 15.74 14.41 -4.11
N MET A 100 14.60 15.00 -3.69
CA MET A 100 13.27 14.37 -3.89
C MET A 100 12.89 14.36 -5.37
N LEU A 101 13.07 15.48 -6.06
CA LEU A 101 12.80 15.57 -7.51
C LEU A 101 13.75 14.67 -8.30
N ARG A 102 15.02 14.57 -7.89
CA ARG A 102 15.97 13.64 -8.51
C ARG A 102 15.53 12.20 -8.37
N TYR A 103 15.02 11.81 -7.20
CA TYR A 103 14.48 10.47 -6.97
C TYR A 103 13.33 10.17 -7.95
N VAL A 104 12.36 11.08 -8.06
CA VAL A 104 11.23 10.95 -9.00
C VAL A 104 11.71 10.84 -10.44
N ILE A 105 12.56 11.79 -10.88
CA ILE A 105 13.06 11.80 -12.26
C ILE A 105 13.89 10.54 -12.57
N ALA A 106 14.69 10.05 -11.62
CA ALA A 106 15.46 8.83 -11.82
C ALA A 106 14.57 7.59 -11.96
N HIS A 107 13.45 7.54 -11.22
CA HIS A 107 12.42 6.52 -11.36
C HIS A 107 11.79 6.55 -12.77
N GLU A 108 11.36 7.73 -13.23
CA GLU A 108 10.77 7.88 -14.56
C GLU A 108 11.77 7.56 -15.70
N VAL A 109 13.04 7.91 -15.51
CA VAL A 109 14.10 7.48 -16.44
C VAL A 109 14.24 5.95 -16.46
N GLY A 110 14.05 5.29 -15.32
CA GLY A 110 13.99 3.81 -15.28
C GLY A 110 12.90 3.26 -16.21
N HIS A 111 11.70 3.86 -16.19
CA HIS A 111 10.62 3.47 -17.11
C HIS A 111 10.98 3.72 -18.58
N THR A 112 11.67 4.82 -18.90
CA THR A 112 12.12 5.08 -20.27
C THR A 112 13.14 4.06 -20.78
N LEU A 113 13.73 3.26 -19.87
CA LEU A 113 14.62 2.16 -20.18
C LEU A 113 13.91 0.78 -20.19
N GLY A 114 12.57 0.77 -20.10
CA GLY A 114 11.78 -0.45 -20.08
C GLY A 114 11.71 -1.14 -18.72
N LEU A 115 12.22 -0.54 -17.63
CA LEU A 115 12.12 -1.13 -16.30
C LEU A 115 10.71 -0.98 -15.75
N MET A 116 10.18 -2.09 -15.22
CA MET A 116 8.91 -2.12 -14.51
C MET A 116 9.10 -1.76 -13.04
N HIS A 117 8.02 -1.42 -12.34
CA HIS A 117 8.06 -1.25 -10.89
C HIS A 117 8.56 -2.51 -10.18
N ASN A 118 9.43 -2.34 -9.19
CA ASN A 118 9.84 -3.39 -8.26
C ASN A 118 9.46 -3.00 -6.83
N MET A 119 8.21 -3.26 -6.42
CA MET A 119 7.68 -2.91 -5.11
C MET A 119 8.26 -3.75 -3.96
N ARG A 120 9.12 -4.74 -4.28
CA ARG A 120 9.82 -5.55 -3.29
C ARG A 120 11.18 -4.97 -2.88
N GLY A 121 11.63 -3.93 -3.56
CA GLY A 121 12.92 -3.30 -3.28
C GLY A 121 13.07 -2.79 -1.85
N SER A 122 12.03 -2.17 -1.28
CA SER A 122 12.03 -1.69 0.11
C SER A 122 11.91 -2.81 1.13
N TYR A 123 11.25 -3.91 0.82
CA TYR A 123 11.15 -5.09 1.68
C TYR A 123 12.50 -5.81 1.88
N ALA A 124 13.43 -5.65 0.94
CA ALA A 124 14.77 -6.25 1.01
C ALA A 124 15.60 -5.79 2.21
N TYR A 125 15.24 -4.69 2.85
CA TYR A 125 16.00 -4.11 3.95
C TYR A 125 15.28 -4.32 5.29
N PRO A 126 15.99 -4.83 6.33
CA PRO A 126 15.41 -4.96 7.66
C PRO A 126 14.97 -3.59 8.21
N VAL A 127 13.79 -3.53 8.86
CA VAL A 127 13.25 -2.31 9.46
C VAL A 127 14.26 -1.64 10.41
N ASP A 128 15.00 -2.42 11.21
CA ASP A 128 16.01 -1.86 12.12
C ASP A 128 17.19 -1.21 11.41
N SER A 129 17.54 -1.71 10.22
CA SER A 129 18.62 -1.13 9.41
C SER A 129 18.28 0.27 8.93
N LEU A 130 17.00 0.56 8.68
CA LEU A 130 16.54 1.90 8.29
C LEU A 130 16.67 2.95 9.40
N ARG A 131 16.95 2.54 10.63
CA ARG A 131 17.25 3.38 11.78
C ARG A 131 18.76 3.58 12.02
N SER A 132 19.59 2.98 11.18
CA SER A 132 21.06 3.12 11.25
C SER A 132 21.58 4.18 10.28
N PRO A 133 22.26 5.26 10.76
CA PRO A 133 22.85 6.28 9.90
C PRO A 133 23.81 5.70 8.87
N SER A 134 24.72 4.81 9.26
CA SER A 134 25.71 4.21 8.36
C SER A 134 25.08 3.30 7.30
N PHE A 135 23.95 2.64 7.62
CA PHE A 135 23.23 1.84 6.66
C PHE A 135 22.52 2.74 5.63
N THR A 136 21.77 3.75 6.10
CA THR A 136 20.98 4.62 5.22
C THR A 136 21.84 5.52 4.35
N GLU A 137 23.00 5.97 4.83
CA GLU A 137 24.00 6.68 4.02
C GLU A 137 24.49 5.83 2.84
N LYS A 138 24.66 4.52 3.06
CA LYS A 138 25.21 3.62 2.05
C LYS A 138 24.14 3.06 1.11
N TYR A 139 22.99 2.68 1.65
CA TYR A 139 21.99 1.91 0.91
C TYR A 139 20.65 2.65 0.69
N GLY A 140 20.38 3.71 1.45
CA GLY A 140 19.10 4.41 1.40
C GLY A 140 17.96 3.60 2.01
N THR A 141 16.77 3.74 1.41
CA THR A 141 15.51 3.14 1.91
C THR A 141 15.03 1.94 1.10
N THR A 142 15.61 1.69 -0.07
CA THR A 142 15.19 0.63 -0.99
C THR A 142 16.36 0.11 -1.83
N ALA A 143 16.29 -1.14 -2.23
CA ALA A 143 17.24 -1.76 -3.16
C ALA A 143 17.00 -1.36 -4.63
N SER A 144 15.85 -0.74 -4.96
CA SER A 144 15.51 -0.34 -6.32
C SER A 144 14.89 1.05 -6.38
N ILE A 145 15.35 1.88 -7.32
CA ILE A 145 14.73 3.17 -7.66
C ILE A 145 13.32 2.97 -8.25
N MET A 146 13.01 1.76 -8.76
CA MET A 146 11.71 1.43 -9.32
C MET A 146 10.66 1.06 -8.27
N ASP A 147 11.00 1.18 -6.97
CA ASP A 147 10.08 1.07 -5.86
C ASP A 147 9.52 2.46 -5.47
N TYR A 148 8.35 2.48 -4.84
CA TYR A 148 7.77 3.69 -4.25
C TYR A 148 8.15 3.85 -2.77
N ALA A 149 9.40 3.64 -2.42
CA ALA A 149 9.89 3.64 -1.04
C ALA A 149 9.88 5.02 -0.35
N ARG A 150 9.36 6.06 -0.96
CA ARG A 150 9.18 7.41 -0.40
C ARG A 150 10.29 7.84 0.59
N ASN A 151 9.93 8.61 1.63
CA ASN A 151 10.88 9.02 2.68
C ASN A 151 10.95 7.98 3.81
N ASN A 152 12.07 7.95 4.51
CA ASN A 152 12.28 7.06 5.66
C ASN A 152 11.43 7.49 6.87
N TYR A 153 10.20 6.97 6.94
CA TYR A 153 9.30 7.20 8.06
C TYR A 153 9.57 6.30 9.26
N VAL A 154 10.51 5.36 9.14
CA VAL A 154 10.91 4.43 10.20
C VAL A 154 11.91 5.06 11.16
N ALA A 155 12.79 5.93 10.67
CA ALA A 155 13.76 6.66 11.50
C ALA A 155 13.06 7.42 12.64
N GLN A 156 13.65 7.36 13.85
CA GLN A 156 13.07 7.96 15.04
C GLN A 156 13.93 9.14 15.53
N PRO A 157 13.34 10.11 16.26
CA PRO A 157 14.12 11.12 16.95
C PRO A 157 15.23 10.49 17.81
N GLY A 158 16.46 10.94 17.62
CA GLY A 158 17.62 10.41 18.34
C GLY A 158 18.41 9.31 17.62
N ASP A 159 17.90 8.74 16.52
CA ASP A 159 18.65 7.73 15.73
C ASP A 159 19.85 8.35 14.98
N GLY A 160 19.86 9.67 14.76
CA GLY A 160 20.91 10.35 14.00
C GLY A 160 20.87 10.12 12.49
N VAL A 161 19.78 9.53 11.96
CA VAL A 161 19.60 9.31 10.52
C VAL A 161 19.32 10.63 9.82
N THR A 162 20.17 10.99 8.86
CA THR A 162 20.06 12.20 8.04
C THR A 162 19.73 11.88 6.58
N GLN A 163 20.10 10.69 6.11
CA GLN A 163 19.75 10.21 4.76
C GLN A 163 18.38 9.57 4.80
N LEU A 164 17.35 10.34 4.37
CA LEU A 164 15.94 9.95 4.46
C LEU A 164 15.32 9.52 3.10
N LEU A 165 16.13 9.53 2.05
CA LEU A 165 15.79 9.10 0.68
C LEU A 165 16.91 8.20 0.15
N PRO A 166 16.66 7.41 -0.91
CA PRO A 166 17.74 6.74 -1.62
C PRO A 166 18.77 7.76 -2.13
N PRO A 167 20.06 7.65 -1.76
CA PRO A 167 21.09 8.60 -2.17
C PRO A 167 21.54 8.42 -3.62
N HIS A 168 21.31 7.23 -4.18
CA HIS A 168 21.71 6.79 -5.53
C HIS A 168 20.85 5.59 -5.97
N LEU A 169 21.15 5.03 -7.14
CA LEU A 169 20.56 3.77 -7.59
C LEU A 169 20.82 2.65 -6.58
N GLY A 170 19.81 1.79 -6.39
CA GLY A 170 19.92 0.62 -5.53
C GLY A 170 20.71 -0.53 -6.17
N LEU A 171 21.04 -1.53 -5.37
CA LEU A 171 21.78 -2.72 -5.86
C LEU A 171 20.97 -3.49 -6.91
N TYR A 172 19.65 -3.55 -6.75
CA TYR A 172 18.76 -4.18 -7.73
C TYR A 172 18.82 -3.45 -9.08
N ASP A 173 18.94 -2.13 -9.11
CA ASP A 173 18.93 -1.36 -10.36
C ASP A 173 20.15 -1.69 -11.24
N TYR A 174 21.32 -1.87 -10.63
CA TYR A 174 22.51 -2.34 -11.36
C TYR A 174 22.32 -3.74 -11.94
N TYR A 175 21.68 -4.62 -11.18
CA TYR A 175 21.35 -5.96 -11.62
C TYR A 175 20.31 -5.93 -12.76
N ALA A 176 19.25 -5.12 -12.64
CA ALA A 176 18.21 -4.98 -13.66
C ALA A 176 18.77 -4.45 -14.98
N ILE A 177 19.66 -3.45 -14.92
CA ILE A 177 20.35 -2.93 -16.12
C ILE A 177 21.30 -3.99 -16.70
N LYS A 178 21.99 -4.78 -15.86
CA LYS A 178 22.79 -5.91 -16.34
C LYS A 178 21.91 -6.90 -17.08
N TRP A 179 20.83 -7.34 -16.48
CA TRP A 179 19.91 -8.33 -17.06
C TRP A 179 19.30 -7.85 -18.38
N ALA A 180 18.91 -6.59 -18.46
CA ALA A 180 18.23 -6.03 -19.63
C ALA A 180 19.17 -5.61 -20.77
N TYR A 181 20.43 -5.25 -20.47
CA TYR A 181 21.29 -4.56 -21.44
C TYR A 181 22.67 -5.14 -21.62
N GLN A 182 23.13 -6.10 -20.78
CA GLN A 182 24.45 -6.66 -20.97
C GLN A 182 24.48 -7.58 -22.19
N PRO A 183 25.31 -7.32 -23.22
CA PRO A 183 25.41 -8.19 -24.39
C PRO A 183 25.88 -9.60 -24.02
N ILE A 184 25.23 -10.60 -24.60
CA ILE A 184 25.60 -12.02 -24.52
C ILE A 184 26.19 -12.41 -25.88
N PHE A 185 27.50 -12.27 -26.02
CA PHE A 185 28.17 -12.37 -27.32
C PHE A 185 28.13 -13.78 -27.92
N GLU A 186 27.88 -14.82 -27.12
CA GLU A 186 27.75 -16.19 -27.56
C GLU A 186 26.38 -16.49 -28.17
N ALA A 187 25.36 -15.72 -27.83
CA ALA A 187 24.02 -15.86 -28.37
C ALA A 187 23.90 -15.13 -29.73
N LYS A 188 23.23 -15.76 -30.67
CA LYS A 188 22.97 -15.22 -32.02
C LYS A 188 21.52 -14.80 -32.20
N THR A 189 20.62 -15.27 -31.34
CA THR A 189 19.19 -14.95 -31.35
C THR A 189 18.74 -14.67 -29.93
N PRO A 190 17.62 -13.93 -29.73
CA PRO A 190 17.05 -13.70 -28.40
C PRO A 190 16.73 -14.98 -27.62
N GLU A 191 16.33 -16.05 -28.31
CA GLU A 191 16.03 -17.34 -27.69
C GLU A 191 17.28 -18.01 -27.09
N GLU A 192 18.44 -17.79 -27.69
CA GLU A 192 19.73 -18.30 -27.19
C GLU A 192 20.21 -17.53 -25.96
N GLU A 193 19.71 -16.31 -25.70
CA GLU A 193 20.01 -15.53 -24.50
C GLU A 193 19.25 -16.04 -23.27
N VAL A 194 18.02 -16.57 -23.44
CA VAL A 194 17.11 -16.98 -22.36
C VAL A 194 17.78 -17.88 -21.31
N PRO A 195 18.54 -18.95 -21.65
CA PRO A 195 19.17 -19.77 -20.63
C PRO A 195 20.21 -19.02 -19.77
N VAL A 196 20.87 -18.01 -20.33
CA VAL A 196 21.86 -17.19 -19.60
C VAL A 196 21.15 -16.25 -18.67
N LEU A 197 20.09 -15.59 -19.13
CA LEU A 197 19.28 -14.66 -18.35
C LEU A 197 18.60 -15.38 -17.18
N ASN A 198 18.04 -16.57 -17.41
CA ASN A 198 17.44 -17.41 -16.36
C ASN A 198 18.47 -17.81 -15.30
N ARG A 199 19.67 -18.21 -15.71
CA ARG A 199 20.75 -18.53 -14.78
C ARG A 199 21.12 -17.34 -13.89
N TRP A 200 21.16 -16.11 -14.43
CA TRP A 200 21.42 -14.91 -13.63
C TRP A 200 20.33 -14.64 -12.59
N ILE A 201 19.07 -15.02 -12.88
CA ILE A 201 17.96 -14.94 -11.92
C ILE A 201 18.16 -16.00 -10.83
N ASP A 202 18.40 -17.26 -11.21
CA ASP A 202 18.57 -18.37 -10.27
C ASP A 202 19.75 -18.16 -9.32
N GLU A 203 20.88 -17.61 -9.82
CA GLU A 203 22.07 -17.27 -9.01
C GLU A 203 21.76 -16.26 -7.90
N LYS A 204 20.64 -15.53 -7.98
CA LYS A 204 20.23 -14.46 -7.05
C LYS A 204 18.94 -14.76 -6.31
N ALA A 205 18.34 -15.92 -6.54
CA ALA A 205 17.00 -16.26 -6.04
C ALA A 205 16.89 -16.29 -4.50
N ASP A 206 18.00 -16.54 -3.79
CA ASP A 206 18.04 -16.60 -2.33
C ASP A 206 18.39 -15.25 -1.66
N ASP A 207 18.73 -14.22 -2.43
CA ASP A 207 19.09 -12.89 -1.91
C ASP A 207 17.91 -11.93 -2.07
N PRO A 208 17.29 -11.49 -0.96
CA PRO A 208 16.09 -10.60 -1.00
C PRO A 208 16.31 -9.31 -1.79
N ILE A 209 17.56 -8.84 -1.93
CA ILE A 209 17.89 -7.62 -2.68
C ILE A 209 17.53 -7.76 -4.17
N TYR A 210 17.61 -8.98 -4.72
CA TYR A 210 17.45 -9.24 -6.15
C TYR A 210 16.12 -9.87 -6.52
N ILE A 211 15.24 -10.11 -5.55
CA ILE A 211 13.91 -10.65 -5.82
C ILE A 211 13.02 -9.56 -6.39
N TYR A 212 12.42 -9.84 -7.54
CA TYR A 212 11.44 -8.95 -8.18
C TYR A 212 10.06 -9.08 -7.53
N GLY A 213 9.36 -7.95 -7.37
CA GLY A 213 7.96 -7.92 -6.95
C GLY A 213 7.18 -6.88 -7.72
N GLU A 214 6.20 -7.33 -8.50
CA GLU A 214 5.35 -6.45 -9.31
C GLU A 214 4.43 -5.57 -8.45
N GLN A 215 4.02 -4.44 -9.01
CA GLN A 215 2.98 -3.61 -8.40
C GLN A 215 1.62 -4.29 -8.54
N ALA A 216 0.95 -4.55 -7.40
CA ALA A 216 -0.45 -4.95 -7.42
C ALA A 216 -1.32 -3.71 -7.71
N ILE A 217 -1.99 -3.71 -8.87
CA ILE A 217 -2.91 -2.62 -9.26
C ILE A 217 -4.21 -2.72 -8.47
N PHE A 218 -4.68 -3.94 -8.18
CA PHE A 218 -5.89 -4.21 -7.42
C PHE A 218 -5.61 -5.23 -6.32
N GLY A 219 -5.88 -4.83 -5.07
CA GLY A 219 -5.92 -5.75 -3.95
C GLY A 219 -4.61 -6.49 -3.68
N ALA A 220 -3.59 -5.81 -3.17
CA ALA A 220 -2.33 -6.42 -2.78
C ALA A 220 -2.55 -7.67 -1.90
N THR A 221 -1.90 -8.77 -2.25
CA THR A 221 -1.89 -10.03 -1.49
C THR A 221 -0.50 -10.45 -1.07
N ASP A 222 0.55 -9.87 -1.64
CA ASP A 222 1.94 -10.09 -1.26
C ASP A 222 2.41 -9.02 -0.27
N PRO A 223 2.65 -9.37 1.01
CA PRO A 223 3.15 -8.42 2.00
C PRO A 223 4.53 -7.86 1.69
N ALA A 224 5.31 -8.55 0.86
CA ALA A 224 6.64 -8.11 0.46
C ALA A 224 6.63 -7.15 -0.74
N SER A 225 5.50 -7.03 -1.46
CA SER A 225 5.40 -6.23 -2.68
C SER A 225 4.27 -5.20 -2.56
N GLN A 226 4.52 -4.13 -1.79
CA GLN A 226 3.53 -3.11 -1.48
C GLN A 226 4.05 -1.71 -1.82
N THR A 227 3.17 -0.86 -2.38
CA THR A 227 3.51 0.55 -2.62
C THR A 227 3.72 1.29 -1.30
N GLU A 228 4.77 2.09 -1.23
CA GLU A 228 5.07 3.00 -0.10
C GLU A 228 5.31 2.31 1.25
N SER A 229 5.54 0.99 1.26
CA SER A 229 6.00 0.26 2.45
C SER A 229 7.51 0.42 2.65
N LEU A 230 7.99 0.19 3.85
CA LEU A 230 9.42 0.15 4.17
C LEU A 230 9.73 -1.03 5.09
N GLY A 231 10.80 -1.73 4.76
CA GLY A 231 11.35 -2.80 5.58
C GLY A 231 10.57 -4.12 5.51
N ASP A 232 11.14 -5.13 6.13
CA ASP A 232 10.70 -6.53 6.10
C ASP A 232 9.56 -6.86 7.08
N ASP A 233 9.14 -5.90 7.91
CA ASP A 233 8.05 -6.06 8.88
C ASP A 233 7.12 -4.84 8.91
N ALA A 234 5.97 -4.96 8.24
CA ALA A 234 4.99 -3.87 8.14
C ALA A 234 4.40 -3.47 9.51
N MET A 235 4.27 -4.37 10.49
CA MET A 235 3.79 -4.01 11.84
C MET A 235 4.81 -3.13 12.55
N LYS A 236 6.08 -3.52 12.52
CA LYS A 236 7.17 -2.78 13.14
C LYS A 236 7.39 -1.42 12.47
N ALA A 237 7.38 -1.37 11.14
CA ALA A 237 7.45 -0.13 10.38
C ALA A 237 6.27 0.80 10.68
N THR A 238 5.04 0.26 10.73
CA THR A 238 3.82 1.01 11.11
C THR A 238 3.91 1.57 12.52
N GLU A 239 4.41 0.80 13.48
CA GLU A 239 4.59 1.28 14.86
C GLU A 239 5.51 2.50 14.92
N TYR A 240 6.65 2.46 14.23
CA TYR A 240 7.56 3.61 14.15
C TYR A 240 6.95 4.79 13.39
N GLY A 241 6.27 4.52 12.27
CA GLY A 241 5.57 5.56 11.51
C GLY A 241 4.51 6.28 12.34
N ILE A 242 3.65 5.54 13.07
CA ILE A 242 2.62 6.13 13.93
C ILE A 242 3.25 6.95 15.07
N ARG A 243 4.38 6.51 15.67
CA ARG A 243 5.09 7.32 16.67
C ARG A 243 5.52 8.67 16.11
N ASN A 244 6.03 8.70 14.89
CA ASN A 244 6.38 9.95 14.21
C ASN A 244 5.14 10.80 13.92
N LEU A 245 4.04 10.20 13.45
CA LEU A 245 2.79 10.93 13.19
C LEU A 245 2.20 11.57 14.45
N LYS A 246 2.29 10.92 15.61
CA LYS A 246 1.88 11.51 16.91
C LYS A 246 2.66 12.81 17.19
N ILE A 247 3.98 12.81 16.98
CA ILE A 247 4.82 14.01 17.14
C ILE A 247 4.41 15.09 16.14
N VAL A 248 4.09 14.71 14.91
CA VAL A 248 3.61 15.66 13.88
C VAL A 248 2.30 16.29 14.32
N VAL A 249 1.30 15.52 14.75
CA VAL A 249 0.00 16.04 15.22
C VAL A 249 0.19 17.01 16.38
N ASP A 250 0.95 16.64 17.39
CA ASP A 250 1.19 17.47 18.58
C ASP A 250 1.84 18.82 18.23
N SER A 251 2.68 18.83 17.19
CA SER A 251 3.49 20.01 16.82
C SER A 251 2.96 20.78 15.60
N LEU A 252 1.96 20.24 14.89
CA LEU A 252 1.53 20.72 13.58
C LEU A 252 1.14 22.21 13.62
N HIS A 253 0.37 22.64 14.63
CA HIS A 253 -0.07 24.02 14.82
C HIS A 253 1.09 24.99 15.00
N LEU A 254 2.25 24.54 15.53
CA LEU A 254 3.45 25.34 15.69
C LEU A 254 4.28 25.37 14.39
N TRP A 255 4.42 24.19 13.74
CA TRP A 255 5.25 24.07 12.55
C TRP A 255 4.63 24.70 11.30
N THR A 256 3.32 24.92 11.31
CA THR A 256 2.60 25.56 10.20
C THR A 256 2.12 26.99 10.52
N ALA A 257 2.58 27.58 11.62
CA ALA A 257 2.26 28.97 12.01
C ALA A 257 3.06 30.00 11.18
N TYR A 258 2.82 30.06 9.89
CA TYR A 258 3.51 30.96 8.98
C TYR A 258 2.90 32.38 9.06
N PRO A 259 3.72 33.44 9.27
CA PRO A 259 3.21 34.81 9.40
C PRO A 259 2.38 35.24 8.18
N GLY A 260 1.19 35.81 8.44
CA GLY A 260 0.30 36.32 7.38
C GLY A 260 -0.48 35.26 6.60
N LYS A 261 -0.43 33.99 7.02
CA LYS A 261 -1.19 32.88 6.41
C LYS A 261 -2.38 32.47 7.28
N ASP A 262 -3.36 31.84 6.66
CA ASP A 262 -4.46 31.15 7.33
C ASP A 262 -4.09 29.72 7.72
N TYR A 263 -5.05 28.96 8.25
CA TYR A 263 -4.85 27.57 8.68
C TYR A 263 -5.11 26.52 7.58
N ASN A 264 -5.34 26.91 6.32
CA ASN A 264 -5.59 25.98 5.22
C ASN A 264 -4.44 24.98 5.04
N ARG A 265 -3.19 25.44 5.21
CA ARG A 265 -2.01 24.56 5.15
C ARG A 265 -1.97 23.58 6.32
N THR A 266 -2.32 24.04 7.52
CA THR A 266 -2.44 23.19 8.71
C THR A 266 -3.48 22.09 8.50
N GLU A 267 -4.67 22.47 8.02
CA GLU A 267 -5.75 21.53 7.74
C GLU A 267 -5.35 20.47 6.71
N LYS A 268 -4.78 20.91 5.59
CA LYS A 268 -4.30 20.00 4.54
C LYS A 268 -3.28 18.99 5.07
N LEU A 269 -2.29 19.43 5.84
CA LEU A 269 -1.28 18.53 6.41
C LEU A 269 -1.86 17.63 7.50
N TYR A 270 -2.86 18.09 8.25
CA TYR A 270 -3.58 17.26 9.21
C TYR A 270 -4.32 16.11 8.53
N GLU A 271 -4.93 16.36 7.37
CA GLU A 271 -5.55 15.33 6.53
C GLU A 271 -4.51 14.37 5.94
N GLU A 272 -3.36 14.87 5.50
CA GLU A 272 -2.26 14.02 5.00
C GLU A 272 -1.70 13.10 6.09
N VAL A 273 -1.64 13.53 7.36
CA VAL A 273 -1.30 12.67 8.51
C VAL A 273 -2.28 11.51 8.62
N PHE A 274 -3.58 11.77 8.47
CA PHE A 274 -4.60 10.72 8.53
C PHE A 274 -4.48 9.72 7.39
N LYS A 275 -4.31 10.22 6.17
CA LYS A 275 -4.07 9.37 4.99
C LYS A 275 -2.84 8.50 5.19
N GLN A 276 -1.77 9.05 5.76
CA GLN A 276 -0.55 8.30 6.01
C GLN A 276 -0.73 7.21 7.07
N ALA A 277 -1.48 7.49 8.16
CA ALA A 277 -1.81 6.49 9.18
C ALA A 277 -2.63 5.33 8.60
N ARG A 278 -3.63 5.65 7.76
CA ARG A 278 -4.44 4.66 7.04
C ARG A 278 -3.57 3.78 6.13
N ARG A 279 -2.62 4.37 5.41
CA ARG A 279 -1.69 3.65 4.54
C ARG A 279 -0.82 2.67 5.33
N TYR A 280 -0.25 3.09 6.45
CA TYR A 280 0.54 2.21 7.31
C TYR A 280 -0.26 1.00 7.81
N LEU A 281 -1.49 1.22 8.27
CA LEU A 281 -2.37 0.12 8.66
C LEU A 281 -2.78 -0.75 7.47
N GLY A 282 -2.92 -0.16 6.29
CA GLY A 282 -3.16 -0.88 5.03
C GLY A 282 -2.07 -1.91 4.74
N HIS A 283 -0.81 -1.56 4.94
CA HIS A 283 0.32 -2.48 4.77
C HIS A 283 0.21 -3.71 5.70
N VAL A 284 -0.23 -3.51 6.94
CA VAL A 284 -0.43 -4.61 7.89
C VAL A 284 -1.61 -5.50 7.49
N MET A 285 -2.69 -4.92 6.92
CA MET A 285 -3.86 -5.68 6.48
C MET A 285 -3.56 -6.69 5.36
N VAL A 286 -2.47 -6.50 4.61
CA VAL A 286 -2.07 -7.44 3.55
C VAL A 286 -1.60 -8.78 4.11
N TYR A 287 -1.13 -8.85 5.35
CA TYR A 287 -0.82 -10.15 5.99
C TYR A 287 -2.05 -11.07 6.10
N LEU A 288 -3.27 -10.51 6.21
CA LEU A 288 -4.50 -11.28 6.42
C LEU A 288 -4.97 -11.96 5.14
N GLY A 289 -4.74 -13.25 5.04
CA GLY A 289 -4.94 -14.04 3.83
C GLY A 289 -3.88 -13.74 2.76
N GLY A 290 -2.74 -13.19 3.16
CA GLY A 290 -1.62 -12.87 2.28
C GLY A 290 -0.77 -14.08 1.92
N SER A 291 -0.02 -13.94 0.82
CA SER A 291 0.98 -14.89 0.39
C SER A 291 2.15 -14.16 -0.26
N TYR A 292 3.37 -14.55 0.08
CA TYR A 292 4.57 -14.10 -0.61
C TYR A 292 4.63 -14.75 -1.98
N ARG A 293 4.94 -13.99 -3.01
CA ARG A 293 5.03 -14.47 -4.39
C ARG A 293 6.48 -14.55 -4.84
N TYR A 294 6.80 -15.64 -5.54
CA TYR A 294 8.09 -15.86 -6.18
C TYR A 294 7.86 -16.25 -7.62
N TYR A 295 8.85 -16.05 -8.48
CA TYR A 295 8.79 -16.36 -9.90
C TYR A 295 9.87 -17.42 -10.23
N PRO A 296 9.71 -18.68 -9.75
CA PRO A 296 10.71 -19.70 -9.94
C PRO A 296 10.83 -20.06 -11.43
N MET A 297 12.07 -20.24 -11.90
CA MET A 297 12.34 -20.77 -13.23
C MET A 297 12.04 -22.26 -13.29
N ILE A 298 11.75 -22.78 -14.49
CA ILE A 298 11.53 -24.22 -14.69
C ILE A 298 12.77 -24.99 -14.23
N GLY A 299 12.58 -25.93 -13.32
CA GLY A 299 13.66 -26.71 -12.71
C GLY A 299 14.19 -26.19 -11.37
N SER A 300 13.67 -25.05 -10.90
CA SER A 300 13.91 -24.55 -9.55
C SER A 300 13.07 -25.33 -8.52
N ASP A 301 13.64 -25.56 -7.33
CA ASP A 301 12.92 -26.14 -6.18
C ASP A 301 12.14 -25.09 -5.36
N GLN A 302 12.22 -23.81 -5.74
CA GLN A 302 11.52 -22.74 -5.04
C GLN A 302 9.99 -22.83 -5.24
N PRO A 303 9.17 -22.65 -4.18
CA PRO A 303 7.73 -22.54 -4.33
C PRO A 303 7.36 -21.24 -5.04
N ALA A 304 6.29 -21.24 -5.84
CA ALA A 304 5.73 -20.01 -6.43
C ALA A 304 5.02 -19.14 -5.40
N PHE A 305 4.57 -19.72 -4.29
CA PHE A 305 3.84 -19.04 -3.21
C PHE A 305 4.25 -19.60 -1.86
N GLU A 306 4.36 -18.70 -0.88
CA GLU A 306 4.50 -19.03 0.53
C GLU A 306 3.41 -18.29 1.31
N MET A 307 2.53 -19.01 1.99
CA MET A 307 1.43 -18.40 2.75
C MET A 307 1.98 -17.69 3.99
N VAL A 308 1.39 -16.53 4.32
CA VAL A 308 1.68 -15.88 5.60
C VAL A 308 1.24 -16.80 6.73
N SER A 309 2.15 -17.08 7.67
CA SER A 309 1.85 -18.00 8.79
C SER A 309 0.63 -17.54 9.59
N LYS A 310 -0.12 -18.50 10.13
CA LYS A 310 -1.27 -18.24 11.01
C LYS A 310 -0.92 -17.31 12.16
N GLN A 311 0.24 -17.54 12.79
CA GLN A 311 0.70 -16.70 13.89
C GLN A 311 0.84 -15.26 13.46
N LYS A 312 1.55 -14.99 12.34
CA LYS A 312 1.75 -13.62 11.82
C LYS A 312 0.43 -12.94 11.46
N GLN A 313 -0.52 -13.69 10.89
CA GLN A 313 -1.85 -13.17 10.58
C GLN A 313 -2.64 -12.77 11.83
N LYS A 314 -2.59 -13.58 12.90
CA LYS A 314 -3.23 -13.26 14.19
C LYS A 314 -2.59 -12.06 14.87
N GLU A 315 -1.27 -11.96 14.84
CA GLU A 315 -0.53 -10.80 15.34
C GLU A 315 -0.95 -9.54 14.58
N ALA A 316 -1.02 -9.61 13.24
CA ALA A 316 -1.46 -8.51 12.39
C ALA A 316 -2.91 -8.08 12.70
N LEU A 317 -3.83 -9.02 12.86
CA LEU A 317 -5.22 -8.71 13.20
C LEU A 317 -5.31 -7.98 14.55
N ASN A 318 -4.62 -8.49 15.57
CA ASN A 318 -4.59 -7.84 16.88
C ASN A 318 -3.97 -6.44 16.80
N PHE A 319 -2.85 -6.29 16.11
CA PHE A 319 -2.19 -5.01 15.90
C PHE A 319 -3.12 -3.98 15.23
N ILE A 320 -3.84 -4.38 14.17
CA ILE A 320 -4.80 -3.51 13.49
C ILE A 320 -5.85 -2.99 14.48
N PHE A 321 -6.49 -3.86 15.26
CA PHE A 321 -7.50 -3.44 16.22
C PHE A 321 -6.92 -2.55 17.33
N ASP A 322 -5.73 -2.86 17.84
CA ASP A 322 -5.07 -2.03 18.85
C ASP A 322 -4.86 -0.60 18.30
N LYS A 323 -4.36 -0.47 17.07
CA LYS A 323 -4.15 0.83 16.43
C LYS A 323 -5.47 1.56 16.08
N LEU A 324 -6.52 0.83 15.72
CA LEU A 324 -7.84 1.42 15.52
C LEU A 324 -8.43 2.00 16.81
N TYR A 325 -8.27 1.30 17.94
CA TYR A 325 -8.73 1.79 19.25
C TYR A 325 -7.90 2.97 19.75
N GLU A 326 -6.58 2.99 19.50
CA GLU A 326 -5.69 4.10 19.86
C GLU A 326 -5.89 5.35 18.97
N LEU A 327 -6.45 5.22 17.77
CA LEU A 327 -6.48 6.29 16.77
C LEU A 327 -7.17 7.58 17.26
N PRO A 328 -8.35 7.54 17.91
CA PRO A 328 -9.00 8.74 18.41
C PRO A 328 -8.13 9.49 19.43
N ASP A 329 -7.41 8.78 20.28
CA ASP A 329 -6.67 9.35 21.42
C ASP A 329 -5.51 10.24 20.98
N TRP A 330 -4.92 10.01 19.82
CA TRP A 330 -3.77 10.77 19.34
C TRP A 330 -4.05 11.62 18.10
N TYR A 331 -4.98 11.18 17.25
CA TYR A 331 -5.29 11.92 16.03
C TYR A 331 -6.29 13.04 16.29
N VAL A 332 -7.32 12.83 17.10
CA VAL A 332 -8.30 13.88 17.43
C VAL A 332 -7.67 14.86 18.43
N ASN A 333 -7.16 15.98 17.91
CA ASN A 333 -6.45 16.97 18.71
C ASN A 333 -7.31 18.24 18.88
N PRO A 334 -7.81 18.52 20.11
CA PRO A 334 -8.72 19.66 20.35
C PRO A 334 -8.13 21.04 19.99
N GLN A 335 -6.80 21.18 19.99
CA GLN A 335 -6.15 22.43 19.60
C GLN A 335 -6.20 22.60 18.09
N LEU A 336 -5.93 21.54 17.33
CA LEU A 336 -6.01 21.57 15.87
C LEU A 336 -7.46 21.74 15.40
N GLU A 337 -8.42 21.06 16.04
CA GLU A 337 -9.85 21.15 15.67
C GLU A 337 -10.44 22.55 15.87
N LYS A 338 -9.86 23.37 16.76
CA LYS A 338 -10.24 24.80 16.88
C LYS A 338 -9.73 25.66 15.73
N LEU A 339 -8.71 25.21 15.03
CA LEU A 339 -8.03 25.92 13.94
C LEU A 339 -8.47 25.42 12.56
N THR A 340 -8.99 24.20 12.51
CA THR A 340 -9.41 23.51 11.30
C THR A 340 -10.86 23.02 11.44
N ARG A 341 -11.19 21.80 11.07
CA ARG A 341 -12.50 21.17 11.29
C ARG A 341 -12.41 19.96 12.23
N PRO A 342 -13.53 19.56 12.88
CA PRO A 342 -13.58 18.33 13.67
C PRO A 342 -13.22 17.08 12.84
N LYS A 343 -12.54 16.12 13.48
CA LYS A 343 -12.03 14.89 12.84
C LYS A 343 -12.64 13.59 13.39
N ASN A 344 -13.55 13.69 14.36
CA ASN A 344 -14.17 12.51 14.97
C ASN A 344 -14.96 11.66 13.97
N GLU A 345 -15.66 12.27 13.01
CA GLU A 345 -16.39 11.56 11.97
C GLU A 345 -15.42 10.80 11.05
N ASP A 346 -14.34 11.45 10.59
CA ASP A 346 -13.32 10.82 9.74
C ASP A 346 -12.74 9.57 10.40
N VAL A 347 -12.44 9.65 11.72
CA VAL A 347 -11.91 8.52 12.51
C VAL A 347 -12.94 7.40 12.62
N THR A 348 -14.19 7.73 12.95
CA THR A 348 -15.27 6.75 13.10
C THR A 348 -15.56 6.03 11.78
N ASP A 349 -15.62 6.78 10.67
CA ASP A 349 -15.82 6.23 9.33
C ASP A 349 -14.67 5.30 8.93
N TYR A 350 -13.44 5.66 9.25
CA TYR A 350 -12.30 4.78 9.00
C TYR A 350 -12.35 3.51 9.85
N GLN A 351 -12.70 3.59 11.13
CA GLN A 351 -12.86 2.42 11.99
C GLN A 351 -13.94 1.48 11.44
N MET A 352 -15.10 2.02 11.03
CA MET A 352 -16.19 1.25 10.41
C MET A 352 -15.76 0.63 9.07
N SER A 353 -15.11 1.42 8.21
CA SER A 353 -14.64 0.94 6.91
C SER A 353 -13.60 -0.17 7.04
N THR A 354 -12.72 -0.08 8.04
CA THR A 354 -11.74 -1.13 8.32
C THR A 354 -12.41 -2.43 8.74
N VAL A 355 -13.40 -2.40 9.65
CA VAL A 355 -14.18 -3.59 10.03
C VAL A 355 -14.87 -4.20 8.80
N ARG A 356 -15.48 -3.37 7.94
CA ARG A 356 -16.09 -3.83 6.68
C ARG A 356 -15.08 -4.48 5.74
N THR A 357 -13.89 -3.88 5.59
CA THR A 357 -12.80 -4.40 4.75
C THR A 357 -12.27 -5.74 5.26
N LEU A 358 -12.13 -5.89 6.58
CA LEU A 358 -11.73 -7.16 7.18
C LEU A 358 -12.75 -8.27 6.93
N LEU A 359 -14.03 -7.94 6.83
CA LEU A 359 -15.15 -8.87 6.66
C LEU A 359 -15.67 -8.96 5.21
N LEU A 360 -14.90 -8.46 4.22
CA LEU A 360 -15.28 -8.63 2.82
C LEU A 360 -15.41 -10.12 2.46
N PRO A 361 -16.49 -10.54 1.77
CA PRO A 361 -16.69 -11.93 1.36
C PRO A 361 -15.50 -12.53 0.61
N GLY A 362 -14.87 -11.76 -0.28
CA GLY A 362 -13.66 -12.18 -1.00
C GLY A 362 -12.46 -12.46 -0.09
N ARG A 363 -12.29 -11.71 1.01
CA ARG A 363 -11.25 -11.99 2.01
C ARG A 363 -11.56 -13.26 2.79
N ILE A 364 -12.79 -13.42 3.26
CA ILE A 364 -13.25 -14.64 3.96
C ILE A 364 -13.05 -15.88 3.07
N ALA A 365 -13.42 -15.78 1.80
CA ALA A 365 -13.21 -16.85 0.83
C ALA A 365 -11.74 -17.19 0.62
N ARG A 366 -10.88 -16.17 0.54
CA ARG A 366 -9.43 -16.35 0.42
C ARG A 366 -8.81 -17.01 1.66
N MET A 367 -9.24 -16.62 2.86
CA MET A 367 -8.83 -17.28 4.11
C MET A 367 -9.11 -18.79 4.07
N GLU A 368 -10.31 -19.17 3.65
CA GLU A 368 -10.70 -20.57 3.54
C GLU A 368 -9.91 -21.33 2.46
N THR A 369 -9.65 -20.66 1.31
CA THR A 369 -8.82 -21.25 0.25
C THR A 369 -7.40 -21.48 0.73
N ASN A 370 -6.78 -20.49 1.38
CA ASN A 370 -5.42 -20.60 1.90
C ASN A 370 -5.31 -21.68 2.98
N ALA A 371 -6.31 -21.79 3.85
CA ALA A 371 -6.37 -22.84 4.88
C ALA A 371 -6.39 -24.26 4.29
N LYS A 372 -6.98 -24.44 3.11
CA LYS A 372 -6.95 -25.72 2.40
C LYS A 372 -5.61 -26.02 1.73
N LEU A 373 -4.86 -24.98 1.35
CA LEU A 373 -3.54 -25.12 0.73
C LEU A 373 -2.43 -25.42 1.75
N THR A 374 -2.59 -24.96 3.00
CA THR A 374 -1.63 -25.16 4.11
C THR A 374 -2.35 -25.68 5.36
N PRO A 375 -2.87 -26.92 5.35
CA PRO A 375 -3.69 -27.43 6.46
C PRO A 375 -2.91 -27.53 7.77
N GLU A 376 -1.59 -27.69 7.75
CA GLU A 376 -0.71 -27.74 8.91
C GLU A 376 -0.59 -26.41 9.67
N ASP A 377 -0.78 -25.28 8.98
CA ASP A 377 -0.76 -23.92 9.57
C ASP A 377 -2.03 -23.12 9.19
N ALA A 378 -3.17 -23.82 9.11
CA ALA A 378 -4.42 -23.25 8.64
C ALA A 378 -4.97 -22.18 9.60
N TYR A 379 -5.20 -20.97 9.08
CA TYR A 379 -6.03 -19.95 9.70
C TYR A 379 -7.38 -19.93 8.96
N SER A 380 -8.33 -20.76 9.44
CA SER A 380 -9.62 -20.95 8.76
C SER A 380 -10.46 -19.68 8.77
N ALA A 381 -11.35 -19.55 7.79
CA ALA A 381 -12.30 -18.43 7.72
C ALA A 381 -13.16 -18.34 8.99
N SER A 382 -13.55 -19.46 9.58
CA SER A 382 -14.33 -19.49 10.82
C SER A 382 -13.55 -18.90 12.00
N GLU A 383 -12.29 -19.33 12.19
CA GLU A 383 -11.42 -18.82 13.26
C GLU A 383 -11.12 -17.34 13.06
N TYR A 384 -10.85 -16.91 11.83
CA TYR A 384 -10.61 -15.51 11.49
C TYR A 384 -11.81 -14.61 11.83
N VAL A 385 -13.02 -15.01 11.44
CA VAL A 385 -14.24 -14.24 11.76
C VAL A 385 -14.54 -14.24 13.26
N ASP A 386 -14.29 -15.36 13.95
CA ASP A 386 -14.41 -15.43 15.41
C ASP A 386 -13.39 -14.51 16.14
N ASP A 387 -12.16 -14.39 15.62
CA ASP A 387 -11.16 -13.48 16.19
C ASP A 387 -11.60 -12.01 16.00
N ILE A 388 -12.13 -11.63 14.82
CA ILE A 388 -12.72 -10.31 14.59
C ILE A 388 -13.92 -10.08 15.53
N TYR A 389 -14.82 -11.06 15.65
CA TYR A 389 -15.94 -10.99 16.58
C TYR A 389 -15.47 -10.71 18.01
N ASN A 390 -14.47 -11.44 18.49
CA ASN A 390 -13.95 -11.28 19.83
C ASN A 390 -13.34 -9.89 20.06
N ARG A 391 -12.73 -9.26 19.04
CA ARG A 391 -12.19 -7.91 19.13
C ARG A 391 -13.30 -6.85 19.13
N VAL A 392 -14.25 -6.91 18.18
CA VAL A 392 -15.34 -5.93 18.04
C VAL A 392 -16.32 -5.97 19.21
N TRP A 393 -16.57 -7.17 19.75
CA TRP A 393 -17.57 -7.38 20.83
C TRP A 393 -16.93 -7.52 22.22
N ALA A 394 -15.63 -7.22 22.37
CA ALA A 394 -14.86 -7.44 23.61
C ALA A 394 -15.52 -6.79 24.84
N SER A 395 -15.94 -5.54 24.75
CA SER A 395 -16.60 -4.80 25.85
C SER A 395 -18.00 -5.36 26.12
N THR A 396 -18.78 -5.68 25.08
CA THR A 396 -20.10 -6.34 25.24
C THR A 396 -19.97 -7.70 25.91
N LEU A 397 -19.01 -8.52 25.50
CA LEU A 397 -18.77 -9.84 26.09
C LEU A 397 -18.43 -9.76 27.58
N LYS A 398 -17.71 -8.72 27.98
CA LYS A 398 -17.29 -8.46 29.37
C LYS A 398 -18.29 -7.60 30.16
N ASN A 399 -19.45 -7.27 29.59
CA ASN A 399 -20.46 -6.39 30.18
C ASN A 399 -19.91 -5.02 30.62
N LYS A 400 -19.07 -4.41 29.78
CA LYS A 400 -18.49 -3.08 29.98
C LYS A 400 -19.26 -2.03 29.18
N PRO A 401 -19.23 -0.74 29.59
CA PRO A 401 -19.71 0.36 28.75
C PRO A 401 -19.03 0.38 27.39
N LEU A 402 -19.72 0.88 26.37
CA LEU A 402 -19.20 1.06 25.02
C LEU A 402 -18.89 2.51 24.73
N SER A 403 -17.75 2.79 24.13
CA SER A 403 -17.46 4.06 23.48
C SER A 403 -18.32 4.23 22.21
N HIS A 404 -18.39 5.45 21.69
CA HIS A 404 -19.04 5.71 20.40
C HIS A 404 -18.40 4.87 19.27
N SER A 405 -17.08 4.86 19.18
CA SER A 405 -16.32 4.05 18.18
C SER A 405 -16.67 2.56 18.25
N GLU A 406 -16.76 1.98 19.46
CA GLU A 406 -17.13 0.57 19.62
C GLU A 406 -18.53 0.29 19.12
N ARG A 407 -19.52 1.16 19.43
CA ARG A 407 -20.89 1.02 18.92
C ARG A 407 -20.92 1.06 17.39
N MET A 408 -20.15 1.97 16.77
CA MET A 408 -20.11 2.10 15.31
C MET A 408 -19.41 0.92 14.64
N MET A 409 -18.33 0.41 15.23
CA MET A 409 -17.67 -0.82 14.73
C MET A 409 -18.57 -2.06 14.88
N GLN A 410 -19.37 -2.16 15.95
CA GLN A 410 -20.38 -3.21 16.12
C GLN A 410 -21.47 -3.12 15.05
N TYR A 411 -21.93 -1.91 14.73
CA TYR A 411 -22.86 -1.68 13.63
C TYR A 411 -22.26 -2.11 12.28
N ALA A 412 -20.99 -1.73 12.00
CA ALA A 412 -20.30 -2.13 10.78
C ALA A 412 -20.13 -3.66 10.68
N PHE A 413 -19.86 -4.34 11.79
CA PHE A 413 -19.79 -5.79 11.86
C PHE A 413 -21.13 -6.44 11.46
N VAL A 414 -22.24 -6.02 12.09
CA VAL A 414 -23.58 -6.54 11.78
C VAL A 414 -23.91 -6.32 10.30
N GLN A 415 -23.69 -5.10 9.79
CA GLN A 415 -23.94 -4.80 8.38
C GLN A 415 -23.13 -5.69 7.44
N SER A 416 -21.86 -5.97 7.77
CA SER A 416 -21.00 -6.83 6.95
C SER A 416 -21.52 -8.27 6.92
N MET A 417 -21.96 -8.80 8.07
CA MET A 417 -22.57 -10.13 8.14
C MET A 417 -23.88 -10.22 7.36
N LEU A 418 -24.74 -9.18 7.43
CA LEU A 418 -25.98 -9.09 6.68
C LEU A 418 -25.73 -9.10 5.16
N ARG A 419 -24.76 -8.29 4.70
CA ARG A 419 -24.35 -8.29 3.28
C ARG A 419 -23.82 -9.65 2.82
N GLY A 420 -23.11 -10.38 3.68
CA GLY A 420 -22.60 -11.71 3.38
C GLY A 420 -23.73 -12.75 3.16
N ILE A 421 -24.91 -12.55 3.74
CA ILE A 421 -26.10 -13.38 3.48
C ILE A 421 -26.75 -12.97 2.16
N ASP A 422 -26.95 -11.66 1.93
CA ASP A 422 -27.63 -11.13 0.73
C ASP A 422 -26.79 -11.33 -0.56
N ALA A 423 -25.52 -11.66 -0.45
CA ALA A 423 -24.61 -11.78 -1.60
C ALA A 423 -24.99 -12.93 -2.56
N LEU A 424 -25.76 -13.92 -2.09
CA LEU A 424 -26.24 -15.02 -2.95
C LEU A 424 -27.53 -14.67 -3.71
N ASP A 425 -28.33 -13.71 -3.21
CA ASP A 425 -29.64 -13.38 -3.80
C ASP A 425 -29.57 -12.38 -4.97
N LYS A 426 -28.40 -11.77 -5.20
CA LYS A 426 -28.21 -10.76 -6.25
C LYS A 426 -27.16 -11.22 -7.26
N GLU A 427 -27.60 -11.79 -8.37
CA GLU A 427 -26.78 -12.11 -9.57
C GLU A 427 -25.96 -10.94 -10.15
N SER A 428 -26.08 -9.74 -9.62
CA SER A 428 -25.55 -8.52 -10.23
C SER A 428 -24.41 -7.83 -9.47
N SER A 429 -23.91 -8.35 -8.36
CA SER A 429 -22.99 -7.61 -7.50
C SER A 429 -21.56 -8.14 -7.42
N LEU A 430 -21.10 -8.99 -8.34
CA LEU A 430 -19.67 -9.31 -8.48
C LEU A 430 -18.80 -8.08 -8.83
N ARG A 431 -19.42 -6.99 -9.33
CA ARG A 431 -18.73 -5.70 -9.54
C ARG A 431 -18.42 -4.94 -8.26
N GLY A 432 -18.99 -5.29 -7.11
CA GLY A 432 -18.74 -4.67 -5.81
C GLY A 432 -17.64 -5.34 -4.97
N LEU A 433 -16.97 -6.38 -5.47
CA LEU A 433 -15.88 -7.05 -4.77
C LEU A 433 -14.52 -6.32 -4.90
N THR A 434 -14.45 -5.33 -5.78
CA THR A 434 -13.27 -4.50 -6.03
C THR A 434 -13.34 -3.11 -5.37
N ASP A 435 -14.42 -2.80 -4.64
CA ASP A 435 -14.53 -1.53 -3.93
C ASP A 435 -13.65 -1.50 -2.67
N TYR A 436 -12.34 -1.40 -2.87
CA TYR A 436 -11.56 -0.47 -2.07
C TYR A 436 -12.18 0.90 -2.35
N PRO A 437 -12.49 1.70 -1.33
CA PRO A 437 -12.93 3.06 -1.58
C PRO A 437 -11.88 3.72 -2.47
N ALA A 438 -12.26 4.00 -3.71
CA ALA A 438 -11.46 4.73 -4.69
C ALA A 438 -11.31 6.23 -4.31
N GLU A 439 -11.42 6.54 -3.02
CA GLU A 439 -11.42 7.91 -2.50
C GLU A 439 -10.03 8.49 -2.26
N ASP A 440 -8.97 7.80 -2.65
CA ASP A 440 -7.62 8.37 -2.64
C ASP A 440 -7.10 8.63 -4.05
N GLU A 441 -7.91 9.27 -4.91
CA GLU A 441 -7.47 9.73 -6.25
C GLU A 441 -6.33 10.76 -6.21
N GLY A 442 -5.95 11.25 -5.04
CA GLY A 442 -4.88 12.25 -4.87
C GLY A 442 -3.50 11.71 -4.48
N ALA A 443 -3.36 10.43 -4.13
CA ALA A 443 -2.10 9.87 -3.64
C ALA A 443 -1.54 8.73 -4.52
N PHE A 444 -2.27 8.32 -5.53
CA PHE A 444 -1.80 7.35 -6.50
C PHE A 444 -1.15 8.09 -7.66
N TRP A 445 0.08 7.70 -7.96
CA TRP A 445 0.62 7.77 -9.30
C TRP A 445 -0.13 6.69 -10.10
N PRO A 446 -1.19 7.00 -10.84
CA PRO A 446 -1.70 6.05 -11.77
C PRO A 446 -0.70 6.02 -12.90
N CYS A 447 0.24 5.09 -12.84
CA CYS A 447 0.87 4.61 -14.04
C CYS A 447 -0.25 3.95 -14.86
N ARG A 448 -1.14 4.77 -15.43
CA ARG A 448 -2.05 4.38 -16.50
C ARG A 448 -1.24 4.31 -17.79
N HIS A 449 -0.14 3.56 -17.75
CA HIS A 449 0.40 3.04 -18.98
C HIS A 449 -0.61 2.02 -19.48
N ILE A 450 -1.20 2.29 -20.63
CA ILE A 450 -2.04 1.35 -21.39
C ILE A 450 -1.34 -0.01 -21.55
N GLU A 451 -0.03 -0.07 -21.39
CA GLU A 451 0.79 -1.29 -21.47
C GLU A 451 0.90 -2.07 -20.16
N CYS A 452 0.86 -1.42 -18.99
CA CYS A 452 0.81 -2.15 -17.70
C CYS A 452 -0.53 -2.89 -17.48
N GLY A 453 -1.60 -2.48 -18.16
CA GLY A 453 -2.92 -3.11 -18.09
C GLY A 453 -3.11 -4.35 -18.95
N ARG A 454 -2.19 -4.65 -19.88
CA ARG A 454 -2.38 -5.77 -20.82
C ARG A 454 -1.82 -7.11 -20.37
N HIS A 455 -0.96 -7.16 -19.39
CA HIS A 455 -0.41 -8.44 -18.89
C HIS A 455 -1.11 -9.00 -17.64
N GLY A 456 -2.05 -8.26 -17.03
CA GLY A 456 -2.86 -8.70 -15.89
C GLY A 456 -4.17 -9.44 -16.23
N ASN A 457 -4.58 -9.47 -17.49
CA ASN A 457 -5.93 -9.92 -17.88
C ASN A 457 -6.13 -11.44 -17.99
N GLY A 458 -5.12 -12.25 -17.70
CA GLY A 458 -5.27 -13.71 -17.80
C GLY A 458 -6.07 -14.37 -16.67
N PHE A 459 -6.23 -13.71 -15.52
CA PHE A 459 -6.88 -14.31 -14.36
C PHE A 459 -8.30 -13.77 -14.07
N GLU A 460 -8.64 -12.55 -14.48
CA GLU A 460 -9.98 -11.99 -14.27
C GLU A 460 -11.03 -12.52 -15.25
N ASP A 461 -10.66 -12.82 -16.49
CA ASP A 461 -11.59 -13.36 -17.49
C ASP A 461 -12.07 -14.80 -17.20
N GLN A 462 -11.38 -15.54 -16.33
CA GLN A 462 -11.85 -16.87 -15.91
C GLN A 462 -12.84 -16.84 -14.73
N MET A 463 -12.97 -15.72 -14.01
CA MET A 463 -13.91 -15.60 -12.88
C MET A 463 -15.30 -15.09 -13.28
N THR A 464 -15.49 -14.55 -14.48
CA THR A 464 -16.77 -13.97 -14.93
C THR A 464 -17.72 -14.97 -15.58
N GLY A 465 -17.35 -16.24 -15.69
CA GLY A 465 -18.11 -17.26 -16.44
C GLY A 465 -19.03 -18.17 -15.64
N SER A 466 -19.09 -18.09 -14.30
CA SER A 466 -19.93 -18.99 -13.50
C SER A 466 -21.07 -18.27 -12.80
N THR A 467 -22.28 -18.46 -13.27
CA THR A 467 -23.54 -18.03 -12.64
C THR A 467 -23.90 -18.85 -11.39
N ARG A 468 -23.04 -19.80 -10.95
CA ARG A 468 -23.24 -20.59 -9.74
C ARG A 468 -22.28 -20.14 -8.64
N ALA A 469 -22.83 -19.90 -7.43
CA ALA A 469 -22.04 -19.68 -6.24
C ALA A 469 -21.04 -20.84 -6.04
N THR A 470 -19.77 -20.52 -5.79
CA THR A 470 -18.74 -21.52 -5.49
C THR A 470 -18.97 -22.10 -4.08
N ASP A 471 -18.47 -23.31 -3.82
CA ASP A 471 -18.54 -23.93 -2.48
C ASP A 471 -17.98 -23.01 -1.39
N VAL A 472 -16.96 -22.23 -1.70
CA VAL A 472 -16.33 -21.29 -0.77
C VAL A 472 -17.24 -20.09 -0.48
N GLN A 473 -17.99 -19.60 -1.48
CA GLN A 473 -18.98 -18.54 -1.29
C GLN A 473 -20.15 -19.01 -0.44
N LEU A 474 -20.66 -20.22 -0.71
CA LEU A 474 -21.71 -20.85 0.10
C LEU A 474 -21.27 -21.04 1.56
N TYR A 475 -20.02 -21.46 1.76
CA TYR A 475 -19.44 -21.56 3.10
C TYR A 475 -19.35 -20.21 3.80
N ALA A 476 -18.87 -19.16 3.11
CA ALA A 476 -18.77 -17.81 3.67
C ALA A 476 -20.17 -17.27 4.07
N THR A 477 -21.20 -17.48 3.27
CA THR A 477 -22.58 -17.11 3.59
C THR A 477 -23.10 -17.86 4.81
N SER A 478 -22.89 -19.18 4.87
CA SER A 478 -23.24 -20.01 6.02
C SER A 478 -22.56 -19.55 7.30
N LEU A 479 -21.29 -19.13 7.21
CA LEU A 479 -20.53 -18.57 8.32
C LEU A 479 -21.14 -17.26 8.82
N CYS A 480 -21.49 -16.34 7.91
CA CYS A 480 -22.16 -15.07 8.26
C CYS A 480 -23.50 -15.32 8.97
N TYR A 481 -24.30 -16.25 8.46
CA TYR A 481 -25.57 -16.65 9.06
C TYR A 481 -25.37 -17.17 10.51
N ASN A 482 -24.41 -18.07 10.72
CA ASN A 482 -24.12 -18.63 12.02
C ASN A 482 -23.62 -17.57 13.02
N GLN A 483 -22.81 -16.62 12.57
CA GLN A 483 -22.34 -15.48 13.39
C GLN A 483 -23.50 -14.58 13.81
N LEU A 484 -24.43 -14.27 12.92
CA LEU A 484 -25.61 -13.46 13.26
C LEU A 484 -26.51 -14.17 14.27
N ARG A 485 -26.72 -15.48 14.14
CA ARG A 485 -27.48 -16.27 15.15
C ARG A 485 -26.80 -16.27 16.53
N LYS A 486 -25.47 -16.44 16.57
CA LYS A 486 -24.67 -16.36 17.79
C LYS A 486 -24.81 -14.97 18.43
N LEU A 487 -24.69 -13.92 17.63
CA LEU A 487 -24.77 -12.54 18.06
C LEU A 487 -26.18 -12.18 18.57
N GLY A 488 -27.25 -12.55 17.88
CA GLY A 488 -28.63 -12.30 18.32
C GLY A 488 -28.92 -12.87 19.71
N LYS A 489 -28.38 -14.05 20.04
CA LYS A 489 -28.49 -14.61 21.39
C LYS A 489 -27.77 -13.74 22.43
N LEU A 490 -26.56 -13.25 22.14
CA LEU A 490 -25.81 -12.36 23.01
C LEU A 490 -26.56 -11.04 23.24
N LEU A 491 -27.06 -10.40 22.16
CA LEU A 491 -27.70 -9.10 22.25
C LEU A 491 -28.99 -9.17 23.06
N ARG A 492 -29.83 -10.18 22.88
CA ARG A 492 -31.05 -10.38 23.70
C ARG A 492 -30.71 -10.48 25.20
N ALA A 493 -29.66 -11.21 25.55
CA ALA A 493 -29.23 -11.30 26.96
C ALA A 493 -28.72 -9.94 27.50
N ARG A 494 -28.04 -9.15 26.66
CA ARG A 494 -27.45 -7.86 27.05
C ARG A 494 -28.50 -6.75 27.19
N VAL A 495 -29.56 -6.74 26.40
CA VAL A 495 -30.68 -5.80 26.54
C VAL A 495 -31.22 -5.79 27.97
N GLN A 496 -31.32 -6.95 28.61
CA GLN A 496 -31.88 -7.06 29.97
C GLN A 496 -30.94 -6.56 31.06
N SER A 497 -29.63 -6.51 30.80
CA SER A 497 -28.60 -6.15 31.81
C SER A 497 -27.91 -4.81 31.57
N SER A 498 -28.38 -4.01 30.59
CA SER A 498 -27.75 -2.76 30.18
C SER A 498 -28.56 -1.53 30.60
N THR A 499 -27.88 -0.37 30.65
CA THR A 499 -28.53 0.95 30.77
C THR A 499 -29.40 1.26 29.54
N ASP A 500 -30.38 2.19 29.67
CA ASP A 500 -31.35 2.48 28.61
C ASP A 500 -30.69 2.76 27.25
N GLU A 501 -29.72 3.67 27.19
CA GLU A 501 -29.02 4.01 25.93
C GLU A 501 -28.28 2.80 25.30
N LEU A 502 -27.60 2.02 26.10
CA LEU A 502 -26.88 0.85 25.63
C LEU A 502 -27.84 -0.29 25.27
N ALA A 503 -28.95 -0.42 26.00
CA ALA A 503 -30.01 -1.35 25.68
C ALA A 503 -30.69 -1.03 24.35
N GLU A 504 -30.88 0.26 24.00
CA GLU A 504 -31.41 0.69 22.70
C GLU A 504 -30.48 0.32 21.55
N HIS A 505 -29.17 0.51 21.69
CA HIS A 505 -28.20 0.06 20.71
C HIS A 505 -28.30 -1.45 20.45
N TYR A 506 -28.36 -2.26 21.51
CA TYR A 506 -28.49 -3.71 21.37
C TYR A 506 -29.84 -4.14 20.80
N ARG A 507 -30.96 -3.47 21.17
CA ARG A 507 -32.30 -3.72 20.59
C ARG A 507 -32.30 -3.46 19.09
N TYR A 508 -31.73 -2.33 18.66
CA TYR A 508 -31.65 -1.97 17.26
C TYR A 508 -30.86 -3.02 16.43
N LEU A 509 -29.66 -3.36 16.89
CA LEU A 509 -28.85 -4.39 16.19
C LEU A 509 -29.56 -5.75 16.17
N ASN A 510 -30.20 -6.16 17.27
CA ASN A 510 -30.95 -7.42 17.31
C ASN A 510 -32.14 -7.40 16.36
N TYR A 511 -32.87 -6.28 16.27
CA TYR A 511 -33.96 -6.10 15.30
C TYR A 511 -33.49 -6.28 13.85
N GLU A 512 -32.39 -5.65 13.46
CA GLU A 512 -31.83 -5.81 12.11
C GLU A 512 -31.45 -7.26 11.81
N ILE A 513 -30.89 -7.96 12.79
CA ILE A 513 -30.53 -9.37 12.68
C ILE A 513 -31.80 -10.26 12.52
N GLU A 514 -32.79 -10.08 13.37
CA GLU A 514 -34.03 -10.88 13.32
C GLU A 514 -34.77 -10.67 12.00
N LYS A 515 -34.94 -9.40 11.58
CA LYS A 515 -35.55 -9.04 10.30
C LYS A 515 -34.88 -9.72 9.09
N ALA A 516 -33.57 -9.85 9.10
CA ALA A 516 -32.83 -10.50 8.03
C ALA A 516 -32.95 -12.03 8.08
N LEU A 517 -32.90 -12.61 9.29
CA LEU A 517 -33.03 -14.06 9.47
C LEU A 517 -34.43 -14.57 9.18
N GLU A 518 -35.50 -13.76 9.37
CA GLU A 518 -36.88 -14.08 9.02
C GLU A 518 -37.12 -14.07 7.51
N LYS A 519 -36.43 -13.19 6.77
CA LYS A 519 -36.54 -13.13 5.30
C LYS A 519 -35.85 -14.29 4.57
N GLY A 520 -34.92 -14.96 5.23
CA GLY A 520 -34.13 -16.06 4.67
C GLY A 520 -34.71 -17.46 4.96
N LEU A 521 -35.89 -17.52 5.57
CA LEU A 521 -36.71 -18.73 5.78
C LEU A 521 -37.94 -18.69 4.90
#